data_9ea279489b5b96725457d757b3278603
#
_entry.id   9ea279489b5b96725457d757b3278603
#
_cell.length_a   1.000
_cell.length_b   1.000
_cell.length_c   1.000
_cell.angle_alpha   90.00
_cell.angle_beta   90.00
_cell.angle_gamma   90.00
#
_symmetry.space_group_name_H-M   'P 1'
#
loop_
_entity.id
_entity.type
_entity.pdbx_description
1 polymer ?
#
loop_
_entity_poly.entity_id
_entity_poly.type
_entity_poly.pdbx_seq_one_letter_code
_entity_poly.pdbx_strand_id
1 'polypeptide(L)'
;MKIRRATLDDVSIIAKYNYNLAFETEDKKLNMSILTNGVKRLIEDESKGVYHVCEIDGKIVGQIMYTYEWSDWRNGTFLWVQSVYVNKENRGMGVFKALYTYIKDMCDKDENICGIRLYV
;
A
#
# COMPACT_ATOMS: atom_id res chain seq x y z
N MET A 1 -13.91 -2.41 10.06
CA MET A 1 -12.69 -2.06 9.31
C MET A 1 -12.95 -0.86 8.41
N LYS A 2 -12.11 0.13 8.51
CA LYS A 2 -12.21 1.31 7.66
C LYS A 2 -10.99 1.38 6.76
N ILE A 3 -11.21 1.39 5.44
CA ILE A 3 -10.14 1.58 4.45
C ILE A 3 -10.17 3.05 4.02
N ARG A 4 -9.02 3.69 4.05
CA ARG A 4 -8.89 5.07 3.59
C ARG A 4 -7.51 5.32 2.98
N ARG A 5 -7.41 6.39 2.23
CA ARG A 5 -6.13 6.85 1.72
C ARG A 5 -5.26 7.36 2.89
N ALA A 6 -3.96 7.05 2.83
CA ALA A 6 -3.02 7.52 3.84
C ALA A 6 -2.80 9.03 3.75
N THR A 7 -2.53 9.65 4.89
CA THR A 7 -2.18 11.06 5.00
C THR A 7 -0.78 11.20 5.59
N LEU A 8 -0.27 12.43 5.66
CA LEU A 8 1.05 12.68 6.25
C LEU A 8 1.13 12.27 7.73
N ASP A 9 -0.01 12.23 8.43
CA ASP A 9 -0.06 11.74 9.81
C ASP A 9 0.26 10.25 9.92
N ASP A 10 0.16 9.51 8.84
CA ASP A 10 0.39 8.05 8.81
C ASP A 10 1.82 7.67 8.47
N VAL A 11 2.70 8.63 8.17
CA VAL A 11 4.07 8.37 7.69
C VAL A 11 4.83 7.47 8.65
N SER A 12 4.79 7.75 9.94
CA SER A 12 5.56 7.00 10.94
C SER A 12 5.15 5.53 11.02
N ILE A 13 3.86 5.25 11.04
CA ILE A 13 3.37 3.87 11.12
C ILE A 13 3.63 3.10 9.82
N ILE A 14 3.49 3.76 8.68
CA ILE A 14 3.76 3.14 7.38
C ILE A 14 5.26 2.81 7.25
N ALA A 15 6.14 3.73 7.65
CA ALA A 15 7.58 3.48 7.64
C ALA A 15 7.94 2.30 8.54
N LYS A 16 7.34 2.22 9.72
CA LYS A 16 7.54 1.10 10.64
C LYS A 16 7.07 -0.22 10.02
N TYR A 17 5.92 -0.22 9.36
CA TYR A 17 5.39 -1.42 8.72
C TYR A 17 6.28 -1.86 7.55
N ASN A 18 6.84 -0.93 6.79
CA ASN A 18 7.79 -1.27 5.72
C ASN A 18 9.08 -1.85 6.31
N TYR A 19 9.56 -1.31 7.42
CA TYR A 19 10.70 -1.88 8.14
C TYR A 19 10.41 -3.33 8.57
N ASN A 20 9.25 -3.54 9.19
CA ASN A 20 8.84 -4.86 9.63
C ASN A 20 8.69 -5.83 8.45
N LEU A 21 8.12 -5.36 7.34
CA LEU A 21 7.95 -6.18 6.13
C LEU A 21 9.29 -6.68 5.61
N ALA A 22 10.27 -5.79 5.46
CA ALA A 22 11.60 -6.16 4.97
C ALA A 22 12.30 -7.11 5.94
N PHE A 23 12.17 -6.88 7.23
CA PHE A 23 12.77 -7.73 8.24
C PHE A 23 12.15 -9.13 8.27
N GLU A 24 10.80 -9.20 8.22
CA GLU A 24 10.08 -10.48 8.29
C GLU A 24 10.23 -11.33 7.02
N THR A 25 10.31 -10.71 5.85
CA THR A 25 10.34 -11.43 4.57
C THR A 25 11.74 -11.67 4.03
N GLU A 26 12.69 -10.76 4.26
CA GLU A 26 14.02 -10.79 3.67
C GLU A 26 15.15 -10.70 4.68
N ASP A 27 14.85 -10.65 5.97
CA ASP A 27 15.82 -10.45 7.06
C ASP A 27 16.68 -9.20 6.83
N LYS A 28 16.10 -8.17 6.23
CA LYS A 28 16.78 -6.90 5.97
C LYS A 28 16.42 -5.87 7.01
N LYS A 29 17.44 -5.15 7.48
CA LYS A 29 17.25 -3.98 8.35
C LYS A 29 17.40 -2.73 7.50
N LEU A 30 16.28 -2.08 7.21
CA LEU A 30 16.26 -0.86 6.41
C LEU A 30 16.62 0.35 7.27
N ASN A 31 17.08 1.41 6.62
CA ASN A 31 17.35 2.68 7.28
C ASN A 31 16.04 3.45 7.50
N MET A 32 15.66 3.68 8.75
CA MET A 32 14.39 4.33 9.09
C MET A 32 14.29 5.77 8.57
N SER A 33 15.40 6.49 8.52
CA SER A 33 15.39 7.86 7.98
C SER A 33 15.06 7.87 6.49
N ILE A 34 15.68 6.96 5.73
CA ILE A 34 15.39 6.81 4.30
C ILE A 34 13.95 6.37 4.08
N LEU A 35 13.48 5.39 4.85
CA LEU A 35 12.09 4.91 4.75
C LEU A 35 11.08 6.01 5.03
N THR A 36 11.28 6.74 6.11
CA THR A 36 10.37 7.80 6.52
C THR A 36 10.27 8.88 5.45
N ASN A 37 11.41 9.32 4.91
CA ASN A 37 11.44 10.31 3.85
C ASN A 37 10.85 9.78 2.54
N GLY A 38 11.08 8.51 2.23
CA GLY A 38 10.51 7.88 1.02
C GLY A 38 8.99 7.79 1.08
N VAL A 39 8.44 7.36 2.21
CA VAL A 39 6.99 7.31 2.43
C VAL A 39 6.38 8.70 2.35
N LYS A 40 7.00 9.68 3.02
CA LYS A 40 6.52 11.06 3.01
C LYS A 40 6.45 11.64 1.59
N ARG A 41 7.52 11.46 0.81
CA ARG A 41 7.57 11.98 -0.56
C ARG A 41 6.54 11.32 -1.47
N LEU A 42 6.26 10.04 -1.27
CA LEU A 42 5.23 9.36 -2.04
C LEU A 42 3.84 9.88 -1.69
N ILE A 43 3.55 10.07 -0.39
CA ILE A 43 2.25 10.60 0.03
C ILE A 43 2.04 12.04 -0.47
N GLU A 44 3.10 12.84 -0.54
CA GLU A 44 3.04 14.21 -1.06
C GLU A 44 2.88 14.30 -2.58
N ASP A 45 3.16 13.22 -3.30
CA ASP A 45 3.14 13.21 -4.77
C ASP A 45 2.51 11.91 -5.28
N GLU A 46 1.22 11.95 -5.57
CA GLU A 46 0.47 10.76 -6.00
C GLU A 46 0.91 10.21 -7.36
N SER A 47 1.73 10.95 -8.12
CA SER A 47 2.31 10.40 -9.35
C SER A 47 3.32 9.28 -9.07
N LYS A 48 3.88 9.25 -7.87
CA LYS A 48 4.79 8.18 -7.44
C LYS A 48 4.07 6.90 -7.03
N GLY A 49 2.86 7.05 -6.51
CA GLY A 49 2.06 5.94 -6.03
C GLY A 49 1.10 6.39 -4.94
N VAL A 50 0.34 5.46 -4.41
CA VAL A 50 -0.67 5.76 -3.38
C VAL A 50 -0.65 4.68 -2.30
N TYR A 51 -0.66 5.10 -1.04
CA TYR A 51 -0.90 4.23 0.10
C TYR A 51 -2.35 4.29 0.53
N HIS A 52 -2.92 3.13 0.81
CA HIS A 52 -4.16 3.00 1.57
C HIS A 52 -3.88 2.26 2.87
N VAL A 53 -4.62 2.61 3.90
CA VAL A 53 -4.49 2.00 5.23
C VAL A 53 -5.82 1.45 5.70
N CYS A 54 -5.75 0.43 6.54
CA CYS A 54 -6.91 -0.15 7.21
C CYS A 54 -6.88 0.23 8.68
N GLU A 55 -7.98 0.83 9.16
CA GLU A 55 -8.15 1.15 10.57
C GLU A 55 -9.14 0.21 11.25
N ILE A 56 -8.82 -0.19 12.47
CA ILE A 56 -9.75 -0.84 13.39
C ILE A 56 -9.66 -0.08 14.72
N ASP A 57 -10.79 0.43 15.19
CA ASP A 57 -10.87 1.20 16.44
C ASP A 57 -9.86 2.35 16.50
N GLY A 58 -9.73 3.07 15.38
CA GLY A 58 -8.84 4.23 15.27
C GLY A 58 -7.36 3.89 15.13
N LYS A 59 -7.00 2.62 15.07
CA LYS A 59 -5.60 2.19 14.90
C LYS A 59 -5.37 1.64 13.51
N ILE A 60 -4.25 1.99 12.91
CA ILE A 60 -3.84 1.44 11.62
C ILE A 60 -3.28 0.04 11.85
N VAL A 61 -3.92 -0.95 11.23
CA VAL A 61 -3.57 -2.37 11.37
C VAL A 61 -3.03 -2.99 10.10
N GLY A 62 -3.11 -2.28 8.98
CA GLY A 62 -2.61 -2.77 7.70
C GLY A 62 -2.47 -1.67 6.68
N GLN A 63 -1.73 -1.97 5.63
CA GLN A 63 -1.46 -1.06 4.54
C GLN A 63 -1.33 -1.80 3.22
N ILE A 64 -1.58 -1.08 2.15
CA ILE A 64 -1.34 -1.51 0.78
C ILE A 64 -0.89 -0.29 -0.02
N MET A 65 0.05 -0.48 -0.93
CA MET A 65 0.52 0.58 -1.80
C MET A 65 0.47 0.11 -3.23
N TYR A 66 0.21 1.04 -4.15
CA TYR A 66 0.36 0.74 -5.57
C TYR A 66 1.13 1.84 -6.28
N THR A 67 1.85 1.45 -7.31
CA THR A 67 2.49 2.33 -8.27
C THR A 67 1.90 2.07 -9.65
N TYR A 68 2.37 2.77 -10.66
CA TYR A 68 1.75 2.75 -11.98
C TYR A 68 2.69 2.16 -13.02
N GLU A 69 2.10 1.42 -13.98
CA GLU A 69 2.82 0.96 -15.16
C GLU A 69 1.94 1.24 -16.38
N TRP A 70 2.42 2.04 -17.30
CA TRP A 70 1.70 2.29 -18.53
C TRP A 70 1.79 1.10 -19.49
N SER A 71 0.68 0.75 -20.12
CA SER A 71 0.61 -0.26 -21.17
C SER A 71 0.05 0.36 -22.45
N ASP A 72 0.92 0.60 -23.42
CA ASP A 72 0.49 1.08 -24.73
C ASP A 72 -0.32 0.00 -25.48
N TRP A 73 -0.02 -1.27 -25.26
CA TRP A 73 -0.77 -2.37 -25.85
C TRP A 73 -2.23 -2.39 -25.40
N ARG A 74 -2.51 -1.92 -24.18
CA ARG A 74 -3.85 -1.92 -23.61
C ARG A 74 -4.47 -0.54 -23.51
N ASN A 75 -3.71 0.47 -23.92
CA ASN A 75 -4.12 1.87 -23.78
C ASN A 75 -4.61 2.15 -22.36
N GLY A 76 -3.86 1.73 -21.38
CA GLY A 76 -4.27 1.86 -19.99
C GLY A 76 -3.11 1.67 -19.03
N THR A 77 -3.39 1.92 -17.75
CA THR A 77 -2.43 1.83 -16.67
C THR A 77 -2.67 0.58 -15.83
N PHE A 78 -1.62 -0.20 -15.59
CA PHE A 78 -1.64 -1.22 -14.54
C PHE A 78 -1.32 -0.57 -13.20
N LEU A 79 -1.98 -1.05 -12.15
CA LEU A 79 -1.57 -0.75 -10.79
C LEU A 79 -0.68 -1.90 -10.29
N TRP A 80 0.52 -1.57 -9.85
CA TRP A 80 1.43 -2.50 -9.19
C TRP A 80 1.20 -2.43 -7.69
N VAL A 81 0.67 -3.50 -7.11
CA VAL A 81 0.48 -3.60 -5.65
C VAL A 81 1.78 -4.06 -5.01
N GLN A 82 2.21 -3.33 -4.01
CA GLN A 82 3.44 -3.60 -3.29
C GLN A 82 3.36 -3.03 -1.87
N SER A 83 4.37 -3.32 -1.04
CA SER A 83 4.42 -2.85 0.35
C SER A 83 3.17 -3.21 1.15
N VAL A 84 2.61 -4.39 0.91
CA VAL A 84 1.46 -4.90 1.64
C VAL A 84 1.93 -5.42 2.99
N TYR A 85 1.32 -4.93 4.05
CA TYR A 85 1.64 -5.40 5.40
C TYR A 85 0.40 -5.37 6.28
N VAL A 86 0.24 -6.40 7.08
CA VAL A 86 -0.79 -6.47 8.12
C VAL A 86 -0.07 -6.67 9.45
N ASN A 87 -0.42 -5.84 10.43
CA ASN A 87 0.14 -5.96 11.77
C ASN A 87 -0.05 -7.39 12.28
N LYS A 88 0.99 -7.94 12.88
CA LYS A 88 1.05 -9.35 13.27
C LYS A 88 -0.17 -9.79 14.08
N GLU A 89 -0.60 -8.95 15.02
CA GLU A 89 -1.74 -9.24 15.89
C GLU A 89 -3.09 -9.24 15.18
N ASN A 90 -3.15 -8.68 13.99
CA ASN A 90 -4.38 -8.53 13.21
C ASN A 90 -4.45 -9.46 11.99
N ARG A 91 -3.49 -10.37 11.87
CA ARG A 91 -3.50 -11.35 10.77
C ARG A 91 -4.58 -12.39 10.98
N GLY A 92 -5.13 -12.89 9.85
CA GLY A 92 -6.23 -13.85 9.91
C GLY A 92 -7.61 -13.23 10.13
N MET A 93 -7.72 -11.90 10.12
CA MET A 93 -8.97 -11.16 10.32
C MET A 93 -9.56 -10.60 9.02
N GLY A 94 -8.94 -10.90 7.87
CA GLY A 94 -9.41 -10.41 6.58
C GLY A 94 -8.95 -8.99 6.24
N VAL A 95 -7.91 -8.47 6.89
CA VAL A 95 -7.41 -7.11 6.64
C VAL A 95 -6.85 -6.98 5.22
N PHE A 96 -6.01 -7.92 4.78
CA PHE A 96 -5.49 -7.90 3.42
C PHE A 96 -6.61 -7.99 2.39
N LYS A 97 -7.56 -8.89 2.60
CA LYS A 97 -8.70 -9.05 1.69
C LYS A 97 -9.49 -7.76 1.57
N ALA A 98 -9.71 -7.05 2.68
CA ALA A 98 -10.43 -5.78 2.68
C ALA A 98 -9.67 -4.71 1.90
N LEU A 99 -8.35 -4.60 2.12
CA LEU A 99 -7.49 -3.66 1.40
C LEU A 99 -7.48 -3.95 -0.11
N TYR A 100 -7.25 -5.20 -0.47
CA TYR A 100 -7.20 -5.60 -1.88
C TYR A 100 -8.53 -5.39 -2.58
N THR A 101 -9.63 -5.77 -1.94
CA THR A 101 -10.98 -5.59 -2.50
C THR A 101 -11.27 -4.11 -2.75
N TYR A 102 -10.87 -3.24 -1.84
CA TYR A 102 -11.03 -1.80 -2.02
C TYR A 102 -10.31 -1.30 -3.28
N ILE A 103 -9.06 -1.72 -3.48
CA ILE A 103 -8.27 -1.34 -4.66
C ILE A 103 -8.90 -1.91 -5.92
N LYS A 104 -9.32 -3.17 -5.90
CA LYS A 104 -9.96 -3.82 -7.04
C LYS A 104 -11.25 -3.11 -7.44
N ASP A 105 -12.08 -2.75 -6.48
CA ASP A 105 -13.33 -2.03 -6.75
C ASP A 105 -13.07 -0.67 -7.36
N MET A 106 -12.04 0.04 -6.92
CA MET A 106 -11.59 1.28 -7.56
C MET A 106 -11.22 1.06 -9.02
N CYS A 107 -10.44 0.01 -9.29
CA CYS A 107 -9.98 -0.30 -10.65
C CYS A 107 -11.14 -0.65 -11.58
N ASP A 108 -12.11 -1.40 -11.08
CA ASP A 108 -13.27 -1.80 -11.88
C ASP A 108 -14.14 -0.63 -12.31
N LYS A 109 -14.04 0.50 -11.60
CA LYS A 109 -14.79 1.72 -11.89
C LYS A 109 -14.02 2.74 -12.72
N ASP A 110 -12.73 2.49 -12.98
CA ASP A 110 -11.86 3.41 -13.72
C ASP A 110 -11.44 2.80 -15.05
N GLU A 111 -11.96 3.33 -16.14
CA GLU A 111 -11.67 2.85 -17.50
C GLU A 111 -10.20 3.00 -17.91
N ASN A 112 -9.45 3.87 -17.23
CA ASN A 112 -8.04 4.08 -17.51
C ASN A 112 -7.14 3.03 -16.87
N ILE A 113 -7.68 2.21 -15.96
CA ILE A 113 -6.93 1.14 -15.32
C ILE A 113 -7.26 -0.17 -15.98
N CYS A 114 -6.26 -0.82 -16.56
CA CYS A 114 -6.43 -2.05 -17.33
C CYS A 114 -6.15 -3.33 -16.53
N GLY A 115 -5.63 -3.23 -15.33
CA GLY A 115 -5.40 -4.39 -14.48
C GLY A 115 -4.56 -4.10 -13.25
N ILE A 116 -4.40 -5.13 -12.43
CA ILE A 116 -3.59 -5.09 -11.21
C ILE A 116 -2.51 -6.15 -11.32
N ARG A 117 -1.28 -5.78 -10.98
CA ARG A 117 -0.15 -6.69 -10.85
C ARG A 117 0.29 -6.78 -9.39
N LEU A 118 0.69 -7.95 -8.97
CA LEU A 118 1.20 -8.20 -7.62
C LEU A 118 2.64 -8.67 -7.69
N TYR A 119 3.47 -8.20 -6.75
CA TYR A 119 4.77 -8.83 -6.51
C TYR A 119 4.55 -10.16 -5.78
N VAL A 120 5.23 -11.15 -6.25
CA VAL A 120 5.16 -12.50 -5.68
C VAL A 120 6.49 -12.88 -5.04
#